data_ef94a84e33d882b8badaaf8c925a8cd6
#
_entry.id   ef94a84e33d882b8badaaf8c925a8cd6
#
_cell.length_a   1.000
_cell.length_b   1.000
_cell.length_c   1.000
_cell.angle_alpha   90.00
_cell.angle_beta   90.00
_cell.angle_gamma   90.00
#
_symmetry.space_group_name_H-M   'P 1'
#
loop_
_entity.id
_entity.type
_entity.pdbx_description
1 polymer ?
#
loop_
_entity_poly.entity_id
_entity_poly.type
_entity_poly.pdbx_seq_one_letter_code
_entity_poly.pdbx_strand_id
1 'polypeptide(L)'
;VNDTFDTETGKGFGSGETFSPAGSNIDAGKNVVLNTHCFVGYFSNYMAVPYMLTVSHPAEFWGATSMTDQDPAKTNDLFVTSRYAELIENPIMYSKPNYTSFKVDDMEIQIAVYSPTGKFTAESITPEMKTMMTAQKHFLGSVNSTKKYTVLLYLSTMNNDAQGFGALEHPTATTVVFPEMMPKDELAKMMKDVVSHEFFHIVTPLTIHSQEIQNFDYNTPKMSEHLWMYEGVTEYFANL
;
A
#
# COMPACT_ATOMS: atom_id res chain seq x y z
N VAL A 1 -7.96 12.48 14.10
CA VAL A 1 -7.01 11.41 13.78
C VAL A 1 -5.62 11.98 13.90
N ASN A 2 -4.72 11.30 14.56
CA ASN A 2 -3.33 11.71 14.66
C ASN A 2 -2.56 11.20 13.44
N ASP A 3 -1.51 11.93 13.07
CA ASP A 3 -0.51 11.44 12.15
C ASP A 3 0.22 10.27 12.81
N THR A 4 0.36 9.15 12.13
CA THR A 4 0.98 7.95 12.67
C THR A 4 2.23 7.51 11.92
N PHE A 5 2.68 8.29 10.92
CA PHE A 5 3.95 8.04 10.25
C PHE A 5 5.13 8.44 11.14
N ASP A 6 5.01 9.56 11.81
CA ASP A 6 5.95 9.96 12.82
C ASP A 6 5.49 9.48 14.21
N THR A 7 6.42 9.18 15.06
CA THR A 7 6.17 8.85 16.44
C THR A 7 6.71 9.97 17.33
N GLU A 8 5.87 10.50 18.20
CA GLU A 8 6.29 11.51 19.19
C GLU A 8 7.39 11.00 20.14
N THR A 9 7.65 9.70 20.13
CA THR A 9 8.55 9.03 21.08
C THR A 9 9.96 8.78 20.57
N GLY A 10 10.22 8.85 19.26
CA GLY A 10 11.54 8.74 18.65
C GLY A 10 12.35 7.49 18.97
N LYS A 11 11.68 6.34 19.11
CA LYS A 11 12.35 5.08 19.50
C LYS A 11 12.10 3.99 18.46
N GLY A 12 13.14 3.34 17.95
CA GLY A 12 13.11 2.43 16.81
C GLY A 12 12.26 1.16 16.95
N PHE A 13 12.21 0.41 15.89
CA PHE A 13 11.43 -0.81 15.73
C PHE A 13 11.46 -1.71 16.98
N GLY A 14 10.30 -2.00 17.55
CA GLY A 14 10.17 -2.81 18.77
C GLY A 14 10.01 -2.00 20.07
N SER A 15 9.97 -0.68 20.02
CA SER A 15 9.85 0.20 21.18
C SER A 15 8.48 0.89 21.32
N GLY A 16 7.48 0.45 20.59
CA GLY A 16 6.12 1.01 20.60
C GLY A 16 5.85 2.05 19.51
N GLU A 17 6.76 2.19 18.54
CA GLU A 17 6.58 3.06 17.39
C GLU A 17 5.58 2.46 16.39
N THR A 18 4.86 3.33 15.71
CA THR A 18 4.00 2.91 14.59
C THR A 18 4.88 2.53 13.40
N PHE A 19 4.63 1.36 12.83
CA PHE A 19 5.21 0.95 11.56
C PHE A 19 4.62 1.81 10.45
N SER A 20 5.43 2.68 9.84
CA SER A 20 4.95 3.72 8.93
C SER A 20 4.11 3.21 7.76
N PRO A 21 4.42 2.08 7.10
CA PRO A 21 3.56 1.54 6.04
C PRO A 21 2.12 1.23 6.47
N ALA A 22 1.89 0.92 7.75
CA ALA A 22 0.55 0.70 8.31
C ALA A 22 -0.10 1.98 8.84
N GLY A 23 0.61 3.10 8.84
CA GLY A 23 0.17 4.36 9.39
C GLY A 23 -0.53 5.27 8.38
N SER A 24 -0.91 6.45 8.87
CA SER A 24 -1.45 7.55 8.07
C SER A 24 -0.57 8.77 8.24
N ASN A 25 -0.40 9.53 7.16
CA ASN A 25 0.36 10.77 7.14
C ASN A 25 -0.53 11.92 6.67
N ILE A 26 -0.44 13.09 7.30
CA ILE A 26 -1.14 14.30 6.90
C ILE A 26 -0.15 15.46 6.89
N ASP A 27 0.55 15.65 5.78
CA ASP A 27 1.41 16.81 5.54
C ASP A 27 0.70 17.81 4.63
N ALA A 28 0.09 18.82 5.25
CA ALA A 28 -0.79 19.76 4.58
C ALA A 28 -0.11 20.44 3.38
N GLY A 29 -0.75 20.37 2.23
CA GLY A 29 -0.27 20.96 0.97
C GLY A 29 0.83 20.17 0.26
N LYS A 30 1.25 19.01 0.79
CA LYS A 30 2.31 18.18 0.20
C LYS A 30 1.88 16.74 -0.05
N ASN A 31 1.49 16.03 1.00
CA ASN A 31 1.12 14.62 0.92
C ASN A 31 0.13 14.23 2.01
N VAL A 32 -0.78 13.33 1.67
CA VAL A 32 -1.65 12.67 2.63
C VAL A 32 -1.70 11.19 2.30
N VAL A 33 -1.30 10.34 3.24
CA VAL A 33 -1.50 8.90 3.16
C VAL A 33 -2.65 8.52 4.08
N LEU A 34 -3.69 7.96 3.52
CA LEU A 34 -4.87 7.51 4.25
C LEU A 34 -4.83 5.98 4.36
N ASN A 35 -4.52 5.49 5.53
CA ASN A 35 -4.92 4.15 5.92
C ASN A 35 -6.35 4.26 6.43
N THR A 36 -7.32 3.85 5.62
CA THR A 36 -8.73 4.21 5.80
C THR A 36 -9.35 3.63 7.08
N HIS A 37 -8.79 2.56 7.65
CA HIS A 37 -9.29 2.05 8.94
C HIS A 37 -9.03 3.01 10.11
N CYS A 38 -8.11 3.97 9.99
CA CYS A 38 -7.90 5.01 10.99
C CYS A 38 -9.01 6.07 10.99
N PHE A 39 -9.83 6.14 9.92
CA PHE A 39 -10.82 7.19 9.70
C PHE A 39 -12.24 6.66 9.64
N VAL A 40 -12.44 5.44 9.16
CA VAL A 40 -13.75 4.87 8.91
C VAL A 40 -13.99 3.69 9.84
N GLY A 41 -14.94 3.84 10.74
CA GLY A 41 -15.41 2.76 11.62
C GLY A 41 -16.53 1.94 10.97
N TYR A 42 -16.96 0.90 11.68
CA TYR A 42 -18.08 0.06 11.28
C TYR A 42 -18.99 -0.28 12.48
N PHE A 43 -20.22 -0.64 12.18
CA PHE A 43 -21.11 -1.29 13.14
C PHE A 43 -20.99 -2.80 12.98
N SER A 44 -20.87 -3.54 14.08
CA SER A 44 -20.55 -4.97 14.10
C SER A 44 -21.38 -5.84 13.13
N ASN A 45 -22.65 -5.51 12.93
CA ASN A 45 -23.55 -6.26 12.03
C ASN A 45 -23.54 -5.74 10.57
N TYR A 46 -22.74 -4.72 10.24
CA TYR A 46 -22.75 -4.03 8.95
C TYR A 46 -21.39 -4.09 8.22
N MET A 47 -20.53 -5.02 8.58
CA MET A 47 -19.23 -5.17 7.90
C MET A 47 -19.37 -5.67 6.46
N ALA A 48 -20.44 -6.43 6.17
CA ALA A 48 -20.68 -7.06 4.87
C ALA A 48 -21.61 -6.24 3.95
N VAL A 49 -21.88 -4.96 4.27
CA VAL A 49 -22.65 -4.07 3.39
C VAL A 49 -21.72 -3.21 2.55
N PRO A 50 -22.18 -2.66 1.41
CA PRO A 50 -21.42 -1.70 0.63
C PRO A 50 -21.07 -0.44 1.42
N TYR A 51 -19.85 0.05 1.21
CA TYR A 51 -19.37 1.32 1.75
C TYR A 51 -19.13 2.31 0.61
N MET A 52 -19.44 3.57 0.89
CA MET A 52 -19.14 4.70 0.01
C MET A 52 -18.23 5.66 0.76
N LEU A 53 -17.08 5.95 0.20
CA LEU A 53 -16.14 6.94 0.71
C LEU A 53 -15.99 8.07 -0.28
N THR A 54 -16.31 9.30 0.15
CA THR A 54 -16.01 10.50 -0.61
C THR A 54 -14.83 11.22 0.04
N VAL A 55 -13.82 11.57 -0.75
CA VAL A 55 -12.68 12.35 -0.30
C VAL A 55 -12.61 13.64 -1.11
N SER A 56 -12.69 14.77 -0.41
CA SER A 56 -12.47 16.09 -1.01
C SER A 56 -11.01 16.48 -0.85
N HIS A 57 -10.37 16.91 -1.91
CA HIS A 57 -8.93 17.22 -1.92
C HIS A 57 -8.62 18.43 -2.82
N PRO A 58 -7.43 19.07 -2.67
CA PRO A 58 -6.99 20.14 -3.58
C PRO A 58 -6.92 19.65 -5.04
N ALA A 59 -7.26 20.52 -5.99
CA ALA A 59 -7.31 20.18 -7.42
C ALA A 59 -5.93 19.79 -8.01
N GLU A 60 -4.84 20.17 -7.36
CA GLU A 60 -3.47 19.79 -7.73
C GLU A 60 -3.06 18.42 -7.18
N PHE A 61 -3.86 17.82 -6.30
CA PHE A 61 -3.62 16.48 -5.77
C PHE A 61 -4.34 15.44 -6.61
N TRP A 62 -3.81 14.25 -6.53
CA TRP A 62 -4.36 13.05 -7.14
C TRP A 62 -4.23 11.89 -6.16
N GLY A 63 -5.31 11.12 -6.02
CA GLY A 63 -5.38 9.96 -5.12
C GLY A 63 -4.87 8.69 -5.82
N ALA A 64 -3.70 8.21 -5.42
CA ALA A 64 -3.20 6.92 -5.87
C ALA A 64 -3.81 5.81 -5.01
N THR A 65 -4.51 4.88 -5.62
CA THR A 65 -5.13 3.72 -4.97
C THR A 65 -5.52 2.68 -6.02
N SER A 66 -5.79 1.45 -5.60
CA SER A 66 -6.35 0.42 -6.47
C SER A 66 -7.87 0.52 -6.65
N MET A 67 -8.56 1.29 -5.82
CA MET A 67 -9.98 1.57 -6.01
C MET A 67 -10.22 2.43 -7.27
N THR A 68 -11.40 2.29 -7.84
CA THR A 68 -11.81 3.11 -8.98
C THR A 68 -12.59 4.31 -8.48
N ASP A 69 -12.12 5.51 -8.81
CA ASP A 69 -12.87 6.74 -8.59
C ASP A 69 -14.08 6.79 -9.53
N GLN A 70 -15.24 7.06 -8.97
CA GLN A 70 -16.53 7.19 -9.69
C GLN A 70 -16.99 8.62 -9.84
N ASP A 71 -16.30 9.59 -9.24
CA ASP A 71 -16.61 11.02 -9.39
C ASP A 71 -15.73 11.64 -10.50
N PRO A 72 -16.32 12.28 -11.52
CA PRO A 72 -15.56 12.94 -12.56
C PRO A 72 -14.94 14.28 -12.13
N ALA A 73 -15.23 14.76 -10.92
CA ALA A 73 -14.72 16.04 -10.43
C ALA A 73 -13.25 15.93 -10.02
N LYS A 74 -12.45 16.94 -10.29
CA LYS A 74 -11.01 16.95 -9.97
C LYS A 74 -10.70 17.27 -8.50
N THR A 75 -11.69 17.45 -7.68
CA THR A 75 -11.54 17.88 -6.28
C THR A 75 -12.27 16.95 -5.31
N ASN A 76 -12.94 15.93 -5.85
CA ASN A 76 -13.61 14.90 -5.09
C ASN A 76 -13.37 13.55 -5.76
N ASP A 77 -13.07 12.54 -4.95
CA ASP A 77 -13.07 11.16 -5.37
C ASP A 77 -14.22 10.43 -4.67
N LEU A 78 -14.88 9.54 -5.37
CA LEU A 78 -15.92 8.65 -4.84
C LEU A 78 -15.50 7.19 -5.03
N PHE A 79 -15.26 6.51 -3.93
CA PHE A 79 -14.96 5.08 -3.93
C PHE A 79 -16.15 4.30 -3.39
N VAL A 80 -16.51 3.22 -4.09
CA VAL A 80 -17.57 2.30 -3.68
C VAL A 80 -16.98 0.90 -3.56
N THR A 81 -17.13 0.31 -2.39
CA THR A 81 -16.64 -1.03 -2.09
C THR A 81 -17.79 -1.93 -1.65
N SER A 82 -17.62 -3.24 -1.80
CA SER A 82 -18.68 -4.22 -1.49
C SER A 82 -18.85 -4.48 0.01
N ARG A 83 -17.80 -4.22 0.78
CA ARG A 83 -17.75 -4.48 2.23
C ARG A 83 -16.66 -3.64 2.91
N TYR A 84 -16.70 -3.58 4.24
CA TYR A 84 -15.76 -2.83 5.06
C TYR A 84 -14.30 -3.24 4.81
N ALA A 85 -14.00 -4.54 4.82
CA ALA A 85 -12.65 -5.04 4.59
C ALA A 85 -12.06 -4.53 3.26
N GLU A 86 -12.84 -4.53 2.18
CA GLU A 86 -12.38 -4.01 0.89
C GLU A 86 -12.03 -2.52 0.95
N LEU A 87 -12.76 -1.73 1.73
CA LEU A 87 -12.45 -0.32 1.90
C LEU A 87 -11.13 -0.10 2.65
N ILE A 88 -10.96 -0.79 3.79
CA ILE A 88 -9.81 -0.54 4.66
C ILE A 88 -8.52 -1.18 4.17
N GLU A 89 -8.62 -2.20 3.31
CA GLU A 89 -7.49 -2.85 2.65
C GLU A 89 -7.01 -2.11 1.38
N ASN A 90 -7.54 -0.91 1.13
CA ASN A 90 -7.13 -0.07 0.01
C ASN A 90 -6.64 1.30 0.52
N PRO A 91 -5.37 1.43 0.87
CA PRO A 91 -4.77 2.71 1.22
C PRO A 91 -4.81 3.68 0.05
N ILE A 92 -4.84 4.98 0.35
CA ILE A 92 -4.87 6.05 -0.65
C ILE A 92 -3.74 7.04 -0.34
N MET A 93 -2.94 7.35 -1.34
CA MET A 93 -1.91 8.39 -1.21
C MET A 93 -2.26 9.59 -2.09
N TYR A 94 -2.55 10.73 -1.46
CA TYR A 94 -2.80 12.00 -2.13
C TYR A 94 -1.54 12.84 -2.19
N SER A 95 -1.15 13.25 -3.37
CA SER A 95 -0.04 14.19 -3.61
C SER A 95 -0.16 14.79 -5.01
N LYS A 96 0.77 15.68 -5.38
CA LYS A 96 0.93 16.05 -6.80
C LYS A 96 1.24 14.80 -7.61
N PRO A 97 0.64 14.63 -8.81
CA PRO A 97 0.80 13.44 -9.62
C PRO A 97 2.26 13.11 -9.92
N ASN A 98 2.69 11.93 -9.53
CA ASN A 98 3.99 11.33 -9.85
C ASN A 98 3.77 9.82 -9.91
N TYR A 99 3.27 9.34 -11.05
CA TYR A 99 2.91 7.94 -11.21
C TYR A 99 3.15 7.45 -12.64
N THR A 100 3.24 6.14 -12.76
CA THR A 100 3.22 5.41 -14.03
C THR A 100 2.24 4.25 -13.94
N SER A 101 1.74 3.81 -15.09
CA SER A 101 0.96 2.57 -15.21
C SER A 101 1.46 1.73 -16.37
N PHE A 102 1.42 0.43 -16.20
CA PHE A 102 1.68 -0.54 -17.26
C PHE A 102 0.83 -1.79 -17.06
N LYS A 103 0.69 -2.60 -18.11
CA LYS A 103 -0.05 -3.85 -18.04
C LYS A 103 0.89 -5.05 -18.11
N VAL A 104 0.57 -6.06 -17.33
CA VAL A 104 1.11 -7.40 -17.46
C VAL A 104 -0.10 -8.33 -17.59
N ASP A 105 -0.27 -8.93 -18.76
CA ASP A 105 -1.47 -9.67 -19.16
C ASP A 105 -2.74 -8.80 -18.96
N ASP A 106 -3.67 -9.24 -18.12
CA ASP A 106 -4.91 -8.54 -17.81
C ASP A 106 -4.84 -7.69 -16.53
N MET A 107 -3.69 -7.65 -15.86
CA MET A 107 -3.46 -6.85 -14.66
C MET A 107 -2.85 -5.50 -15.01
N GLU A 108 -3.47 -4.43 -14.56
CA GLU A 108 -2.87 -3.09 -14.56
C GLU A 108 -2.04 -2.91 -13.28
N ILE A 109 -0.79 -2.51 -13.44
CA ILE A 109 0.11 -2.16 -12.34
C ILE A 109 0.35 -0.67 -12.37
N GLN A 110 0.10 -0.01 -11.24
CA GLN A 110 0.32 1.41 -11.05
C GLN A 110 1.41 1.60 -9.99
N ILE A 111 2.36 2.49 -10.26
CA ILE A 111 3.41 2.89 -9.33
C ILE A 111 3.25 4.37 -9.07
N ALA A 112 2.97 4.74 -7.83
CA ALA A 112 2.86 6.12 -7.39
C ALA A 112 3.98 6.43 -6.39
N VAL A 113 4.63 7.56 -6.56
CA VAL A 113 5.81 7.96 -5.77
C VAL A 113 5.61 9.33 -5.17
N TYR A 114 5.76 9.43 -3.86
CA TYR A 114 5.96 10.70 -3.18
C TYR A 114 7.45 10.87 -2.86
N SER A 115 8.06 11.89 -3.43
CA SER A 115 9.48 12.26 -3.24
C SER A 115 9.51 13.75 -2.86
N PRO A 116 9.68 14.09 -1.57
CA PRO A 116 9.59 15.47 -1.08
C PRO A 116 10.54 16.45 -1.76
N THR A 117 11.73 15.99 -2.13
CA THR A 117 12.73 16.83 -2.85
C THR A 117 12.61 16.71 -4.38
N GLY A 118 11.75 15.82 -4.88
CA GLY A 118 11.64 15.53 -6.31
C GLY A 118 12.81 14.72 -6.88
N LYS A 119 13.64 14.12 -6.02
CA LYS A 119 14.79 13.31 -6.42
C LYS A 119 14.39 12.06 -7.22
N PHE A 120 13.23 11.47 -6.89
CA PHE A 120 12.75 10.26 -7.53
C PHE A 120 11.42 10.50 -8.23
N THR A 121 11.30 9.95 -9.43
CA THR A 121 10.06 9.92 -10.18
C THR A 121 9.61 8.48 -10.40
N ALA A 122 8.31 8.28 -10.61
CA ALA A 122 7.77 6.95 -10.91
C ALA A 122 8.42 6.36 -12.16
N GLU A 123 8.69 7.18 -13.19
CA GLU A 123 9.39 6.74 -14.40
C GLU A 123 10.79 6.20 -14.11
N SER A 124 11.48 6.73 -13.10
CA SER A 124 12.83 6.30 -12.74
C SER A 124 12.87 4.92 -12.06
N ILE A 125 11.75 4.46 -11.52
CA ILE A 125 11.61 3.19 -10.79
C ILE A 125 10.93 2.12 -11.64
N THR A 126 10.01 2.52 -12.50
CA THR A 126 9.15 1.63 -13.29
C THR A 126 9.88 0.56 -14.10
N PRO A 127 11.02 0.81 -14.79
CA PRO A 127 11.63 -0.22 -15.64
C PRO A 127 11.99 -1.50 -14.87
N GLU A 128 12.56 -1.37 -13.69
CA GLU A 128 12.94 -2.53 -12.86
C GLU A 128 11.72 -3.22 -12.27
N MET A 129 10.75 -2.44 -11.77
CA MET A 129 9.48 -2.97 -11.27
C MET A 129 8.73 -3.74 -12.36
N LYS A 130 8.66 -3.18 -13.58
CA LYS A 130 8.00 -3.84 -14.70
C LYS A 130 8.65 -5.19 -15.04
N THR A 131 9.97 -5.25 -15.06
CA THR A 131 10.70 -6.50 -15.32
C THR A 131 10.39 -7.55 -14.28
N MET A 132 10.50 -7.20 -13.00
CA MET A 132 10.25 -8.09 -11.88
C MET A 132 8.78 -8.57 -11.85
N MET A 133 7.81 -7.66 -11.87
CA MET A 133 6.38 -8.00 -11.79
C MET A 133 5.90 -8.78 -13.03
N THR A 134 6.52 -8.56 -14.20
CA THR A 134 6.25 -9.38 -15.39
C THR A 134 6.70 -10.82 -15.16
N ALA A 135 7.89 -11.03 -14.60
CA ALA A 135 8.39 -12.38 -14.31
C ALA A 135 7.49 -13.10 -13.29
N GLN A 136 7.12 -12.40 -12.21
CA GLN A 136 6.25 -12.95 -11.17
C GLN A 136 4.85 -13.28 -11.70
N LYS A 137 4.24 -12.40 -12.49
CA LYS A 137 2.92 -12.66 -13.08
C LYS A 137 2.97 -13.83 -14.06
N HIS A 138 4.02 -13.95 -14.86
CA HIS A 138 4.22 -15.13 -15.73
C HIS A 138 4.39 -16.42 -14.92
N PHE A 139 5.09 -16.36 -13.79
CA PHE A 139 5.21 -17.51 -12.87
C PHE A 139 3.85 -17.91 -12.30
N LEU A 140 3.03 -16.94 -11.87
CA LEU A 140 1.68 -17.18 -11.34
C LEU A 140 0.70 -17.66 -12.42
N GLY A 141 0.95 -17.39 -13.69
CA GLY A 141 0.13 -17.79 -14.81
C GLY A 141 -1.31 -17.26 -14.69
N SER A 142 -2.28 -18.16 -14.66
CA SER A 142 -3.72 -17.82 -14.59
C SER A 142 -4.16 -17.36 -13.18
N VAL A 143 -3.31 -17.45 -12.16
CA VAL A 143 -3.63 -16.92 -10.82
C VAL A 143 -3.73 -15.41 -10.92
N ASN A 144 -4.92 -14.88 -10.70
CA ASN A 144 -5.23 -13.48 -10.82
C ASN A 144 -6.28 -13.06 -9.78
N SER A 145 -5.82 -12.54 -8.66
CA SER A 145 -6.69 -12.11 -7.56
C SER A 145 -7.22 -10.69 -7.74
N THR A 146 -6.56 -9.89 -8.59
CA THR A 146 -6.95 -8.50 -8.86
C THR A 146 -6.65 -8.10 -10.31
N LYS A 147 -7.44 -7.17 -10.83
CA LYS A 147 -7.20 -6.55 -12.15
C LYS A 147 -6.34 -5.30 -12.10
N LYS A 148 -6.15 -4.74 -10.90
CA LYS A 148 -5.29 -3.58 -10.66
C LYS A 148 -4.48 -3.83 -9.40
N TYR A 149 -3.18 -3.53 -9.45
CA TYR A 149 -2.28 -3.56 -8.30
C TYR A 149 -1.53 -2.23 -8.22
N THR A 150 -1.55 -1.60 -7.05
CA THR A 150 -0.93 -0.28 -6.86
C THR A 150 0.21 -0.35 -5.85
N VAL A 151 1.38 0.11 -6.26
CA VAL A 151 2.54 0.33 -5.38
C VAL A 151 2.54 1.80 -4.96
N LEU A 152 2.40 2.05 -3.67
CA LEU A 152 2.45 3.38 -3.06
C LEU A 152 3.81 3.55 -2.38
N LEU A 153 4.71 4.30 -2.99
CA LEU A 153 6.03 4.59 -2.43
C LEU A 153 6.06 5.98 -1.81
N TYR A 154 6.20 6.01 -0.49
CA TYR A 154 6.47 7.23 0.26
C TYR A 154 7.96 7.31 0.61
N LEU A 155 8.64 8.36 0.17
CA LEU A 155 10.04 8.61 0.49
C LEU A 155 10.13 9.65 1.60
N SER A 156 10.72 9.24 2.73
CA SER A 156 10.87 10.06 3.93
C SER A 156 12.15 10.88 3.87
N THR A 157 12.06 12.16 4.26
CA THR A 157 13.26 12.99 4.49
C THR A 157 13.95 12.64 5.80
N MET A 158 13.34 11.82 6.66
CA MET A 158 13.75 11.52 8.02
C MET A 158 13.73 12.73 8.98
N ASN A 159 13.04 13.80 8.58
CA ASN A 159 12.87 15.01 9.37
C ASN A 159 11.47 15.03 10.01
N ASN A 160 11.19 14.08 10.92
CA ASN A 160 9.94 13.94 11.64
C ASN A 160 8.73 13.63 10.73
N ASP A 161 8.94 12.95 9.59
CA ASP A 161 7.87 12.57 8.67
C ASP A 161 7.56 11.06 8.69
N ALA A 162 8.57 10.19 8.66
CA ALA A 162 8.39 8.74 8.83
C ALA A 162 9.68 8.12 9.36
N GLN A 163 9.58 7.20 10.29
CA GLN A 163 10.72 6.56 10.94
C GLN A 163 10.69 5.02 10.91
N GLY A 164 9.51 4.41 10.77
CA GLY A 164 9.36 2.97 10.59
C GLY A 164 9.38 2.60 9.12
N PHE A 165 10.52 2.15 8.59
CA PHE A 165 10.69 1.79 7.18
C PHE A 165 10.33 0.34 6.91
N GLY A 166 9.89 0.06 5.67
CA GLY A 166 9.50 -1.25 5.20
C GLY A 166 8.35 -1.19 4.21
N ALA A 167 7.58 -2.26 4.15
CA ALA A 167 6.37 -2.33 3.33
C ALA A 167 5.25 -3.06 4.08
N LEU A 168 4.03 -2.91 3.57
CA LEU A 168 2.86 -3.61 4.07
C LEU A 168 2.02 -4.05 2.88
N GLU A 169 1.70 -5.34 2.87
CA GLU A 169 0.85 -5.97 1.88
C GLU A 169 -0.62 -5.58 2.02
N HIS A 170 -1.30 -5.53 0.88
CA HIS A 170 -2.75 -5.42 0.76
C HIS A 170 -3.24 -6.29 -0.42
N PRO A 171 -4.51 -6.71 -0.46
CA PRO A 171 -5.04 -7.56 -1.53
C PRO A 171 -4.82 -7.01 -2.95
N THR A 172 -4.73 -5.70 -3.09
CA THR A 172 -4.62 -5.01 -4.37
C THR A 172 -3.55 -3.92 -4.40
N ALA A 173 -2.76 -3.80 -3.33
CA ALA A 173 -1.76 -2.74 -3.22
C ALA A 173 -0.62 -3.15 -2.28
N THR A 174 0.46 -2.39 -2.28
CA THR A 174 1.43 -2.35 -1.20
C THR A 174 1.80 -0.91 -0.88
N THR A 175 1.96 -0.61 0.40
CA THR A 175 2.49 0.67 0.88
C THR A 175 3.94 0.47 1.29
N VAL A 176 4.84 1.23 0.67
CA VAL A 176 6.28 1.17 0.93
C VAL A 176 6.76 2.52 1.46
N VAL A 177 7.53 2.50 2.54
CA VAL A 177 8.15 3.70 3.13
C VAL A 177 9.64 3.49 3.24
N PHE A 178 10.43 4.33 2.56
CA PHE A 178 11.90 4.30 2.60
C PHE A 178 12.50 5.69 2.75
N PRO A 179 13.78 5.80 3.20
CA PRO A 179 14.48 7.08 3.23
C PRO A 179 14.78 7.61 1.83
N GLU A 180 14.45 8.88 1.56
CA GLU A 180 14.76 9.54 0.28
C GLU A 180 16.26 9.76 0.05
N MET A 181 17.04 9.80 1.12
CA MET A 181 18.49 9.98 1.03
C MET A 181 19.24 8.79 0.38
N MET A 182 18.59 7.64 0.26
CA MET A 182 19.20 6.45 -0.33
C MET A 182 19.78 6.72 -1.72
N PRO A 183 20.92 6.08 -2.09
CA PRO A 183 21.37 6.03 -3.46
C PRO A 183 20.32 5.42 -4.40
N LYS A 184 20.27 5.88 -5.66
CA LYS A 184 19.27 5.43 -6.62
C LYS A 184 19.31 3.91 -6.83
N ASP A 185 20.50 3.35 -7.00
CA ASP A 185 20.66 1.92 -7.27
C ASP A 185 20.28 1.06 -6.06
N GLU A 186 20.53 1.56 -4.85
CA GLU A 186 20.14 0.90 -3.60
C GLU A 186 18.61 0.93 -3.42
N LEU A 187 17.99 2.08 -3.66
CA LEU A 187 16.52 2.18 -3.62
C LEU A 187 15.88 1.23 -4.64
N ALA A 188 16.39 1.21 -5.88
CA ALA A 188 15.86 0.35 -6.93
C ALA A 188 15.97 -1.14 -6.56
N LYS A 189 17.10 -1.55 -5.97
CA LYS A 189 17.27 -2.91 -5.47
C LYS A 189 16.30 -3.23 -4.34
N MET A 190 16.24 -2.37 -3.32
CA MET A 190 15.33 -2.59 -2.18
C MET A 190 13.87 -2.62 -2.64
N MET A 191 13.47 -1.72 -3.53
CA MET A 191 12.13 -1.74 -4.12
C MET A 191 11.83 -3.04 -4.82
N LYS A 192 12.79 -3.56 -5.60
CA LYS A 192 12.61 -4.85 -6.27
C LYS A 192 12.42 -5.98 -5.25
N ASP A 193 13.29 -6.08 -4.27
CA ASP A 193 13.28 -7.17 -3.28
C ASP A 193 12.00 -7.11 -2.43
N VAL A 194 11.65 -5.92 -1.92
CA VAL A 194 10.47 -5.73 -1.08
C VAL A 194 9.17 -5.87 -1.87
N VAL A 195 9.02 -5.21 -3.02
CA VAL A 195 7.77 -5.29 -3.79
C VAL A 195 7.57 -6.70 -4.36
N SER A 196 8.64 -7.46 -4.65
CA SER A 196 8.50 -8.86 -5.05
C SER A 196 7.91 -9.72 -3.94
N HIS A 197 8.31 -9.48 -2.68
CA HIS A 197 7.76 -10.13 -1.50
C HIS A 197 6.28 -9.74 -1.32
N GLU A 198 5.99 -8.45 -1.23
CA GLU A 198 4.62 -7.95 -1.02
C GLU A 198 3.63 -8.39 -2.11
N PHE A 199 4.08 -8.45 -3.36
CA PHE A 199 3.24 -8.90 -4.45
C PHE A 199 2.86 -10.38 -4.32
N PHE A 200 3.73 -11.25 -3.82
CA PHE A 200 3.39 -12.66 -3.61
C PHE A 200 2.40 -12.89 -2.49
N HIS A 201 2.20 -11.94 -1.60
CA HIS A 201 1.11 -12.01 -0.62
C HIS A 201 -0.28 -12.09 -1.25
N ILE A 202 -0.45 -11.73 -2.52
CA ILE A 202 -1.73 -11.99 -3.24
C ILE A 202 -2.11 -13.48 -3.26
N VAL A 203 -1.15 -14.37 -3.07
CA VAL A 203 -1.37 -15.82 -2.96
C VAL A 203 -1.57 -16.23 -1.50
N THR A 204 -0.62 -15.89 -0.62
CA THR A 204 -0.64 -16.19 0.81
C THR A 204 -0.26 -14.96 1.63
N PRO A 205 -1.04 -14.51 2.61
CA PRO A 205 -2.32 -15.08 3.08
C PRO A 205 -3.56 -14.53 2.38
N LEU A 206 -3.45 -13.69 1.34
CA LEU A 206 -4.58 -12.92 0.83
C LEU A 206 -5.58 -13.75 0.00
N THR A 207 -5.13 -14.86 -0.59
CA THR A 207 -6.01 -15.81 -1.28
C THR A 207 -6.10 -17.14 -0.54
N ILE A 208 -4.97 -17.68 -0.06
CA ILE A 208 -4.90 -18.92 0.71
C ILE A 208 -4.58 -18.55 2.16
N HIS A 209 -5.55 -18.67 3.04
CA HIS A 209 -5.44 -18.22 4.42
C HIS A 209 -6.30 -19.03 5.38
N SER A 210 -6.04 -18.85 6.67
CA SER A 210 -6.79 -19.45 7.77
C SER A 210 -8.11 -18.72 8.05
N GLN A 211 -8.95 -19.33 8.87
CA GLN A 211 -10.26 -18.77 9.21
C GLN A 211 -10.17 -17.43 9.95
N GLU A 212 -9.18 -17.24 10.81
CA GLU A 212 -8.96 -15.99 11.54
C GLU A 212 -8.53 -14.84 10.63
N ILE A 213 -7.86 -15.12 9.51
CA ILE A 213 -7.58 -14.11 8.49
C ILE A 213 -8.84 -13.81 7.66
N GLN A 214 -9.60 -14.85 7.27
CA GLN A 214 -10.85 -14.68 6.51
C GLN A 214 -11.89 -13.83 7.26
N ASN A 215 -11.98 -14.03 8.57
CA ASN A 215 -12.94 -13.36 9.44
C ASN A 215 -12.20 -12.50 10.47
N PHE A 216 -11.38 -11.58 9.97
CA PHE A 216 -10.51 -10.75 10.80
C PHE A 216 -11.31 -9.89 11.78
N ASP A 217 -10.95 -9.96 13.05
CA ASP A 217 -11.52 -9.11 14.11
C ASP A 217 -10.66 -7.85 14.29
N TYR A 218 -11.10 -6.74 13.71
CA TYR A 218 -10.37 -5.47 13.76
C TYR A 218 -10.33 -4.82 15.15
N ASN A 219 -11.22 -5.24 16.07
CA ASN A 219 -11.23 -4.74 17.46
C ASN A 219 -10.32 -5.56 18.38
N THR A 220 -10.18 -6.86 18.09
CA THR A 220 -9.36 -7.79 18.90
C THR A 220 -8.55 -8.69 17.96
N PRO A 221 -7.53 -8.14 17.29
CA PRO A 221 -6.74 -8.90 16.33
C PRO A 221 -6.13 -10.16 16.94
N LYS A 222 -6.25 -11.27 16.22
CA LYS A 222 -5.63 -12.55 16.59
C LYS A 222 -4.50 -12.87 15.61
N MET A 223 -3.33 -13.16 16.17
CA MET A 223 -2.20 -13.62 15.35
C MET A 223 -2.50 -15.00 14.79
N SER A 224 -2.23 -15.17 13.48
CA SER A 224 -2.31 -16.49 12.87
C SER A 224 -1.15 -17.38 13.31
N GLU A 225 -1.43 -18.65 13.64
CA GLU A 225 -0.41 -19.66 13.91
C GLU A 225 0.37 -20.05 12.64
N HIS A 226 -0.09 -19.62 11.48
CA HIS A 226 0.49 -19.94 10.17
C HIS A 226 1.37 -18.82 9.59
N LEU A 227 1.71 -17.79 10.36
CA LEU A 227 2.53 -16.66 9.90
C LEU A 227 3.86 -17.13 9.29
N TRP A 228 4.50 -18.14 9.88
CA TRP A 228 5.73 -18.73 9.34
C TRP A 228 5.57 -19.26 7.90
N MET A 229 4.39 -19.77 7.56
CA MET A 229 4.09 -20.26 6.21
C MET A 229 3.80 -19.07 5.28
N TYR A 230 3.00 -18.10 5.73
CA TYR A 230 2.65 -16.94 4.93
C TYR A 230 3.88 -16.15 4.54
N GLU A 231 4.76 -15.87 5.48
CA GLU A 231 6.01 -15.17 5.23
C GLU A 231 7.05 -16.04 4.52
N GLY A 232 7.25 -17.27 4.99
CA GLY A 232 8.28 -18.16 4.43
C GLY A 232 8.01 -18.60 3.00
N VAL A 233 6.74 -18.85 2.63
CA VAL A 233 6.36 -19.19 1.25
C VAL A 233 6.49 -17.97 0.36
N THR A 234 6.01 -16.81 0.82
CA THR A 234 6.11 -15.54 0.10
C THR A 234 7.57 -15.18 -0.18
N GLU A 235 8.42 -15.21 0.84
CA GLU A 235 9.86 -14.93 0.70
C GLU A 235 10.56 -15.91 -0.24
N TYR A 236 10.24 -17.21 -0.16
CA TYR A 236 10.82 -18.20 -1.07
C TYR A 236 10.49 -17.89 -2.53
N PHE A 237 9.24 -17.63 -2.84
CA PHE A 237 8.81 -17.35 -4.22
C PHE A 237 9.24 -15.96 -4.71
N ALA A 238 9.38 -14.98 -3.82
CA ALA A 238 9.87 -13.66 -4.17
C ALA A 238 11.33 -13.70 -4.66
N ASN A 239 12.12 -14.68 -4.20
CA ASN A 239 13.54 -14.84 -4.55
C ASN A 239 13.80 -15.80 -5.73
N LEU A 240 12.78 -16.41 -6.33
CA LEU A 240 12.91 -17.24 -7.54
C LEU A 240 12.94 -16.39 -8.81
#